data_da1cd1e55956288d93a981239ca1eef2
#
_entry.id   da1cd1e55956288d93a981239ca1eef2
#
_cell.length_a   1.000
_cell.length_b   1.000
_cell.length_c   1.000
_cell.angle_alpha   90.00
_cell.angle_beta   90.00
_cell.angle_gamma   90.00
#
_symmetry.space_group_name_H-M   'P 1'
#
loop_
_entity.id
_entity.type
_entity.pdbx_description
1 polymer ?
#
loop_
_entity_poly.entity_id
_entity_poly.type
_entity_poly.pdbx_seq_one_letter_code
_entity_poly.pdbx_strand_id
1 'polypeptide(L)'
;MREFRGKRYWLVGASEGLGLALAQKLAAAGAELILSARGAEALQKAVASLPGKAVALPMDVGSSDSVAAAVPQLPQLDGVVFLAGVYTPMRAQDWDAPAAEAMANVNFTGCVRVIGAVLPGMVARGQGHVVITGSLSGFRGLPGAIGYAASKAGTMVLAESLYADLRKTGIRVQLANPGFIRTRLTAKNDFAMPFIMEPDAAADIMFRHMQSDRFKVSF
;
A
#
# COMPACT_ATOMS: atom_id res chain seq x y z
N MET A 1 -0.10 -15.31 16.52
CA MET A 1 -0.29 -15.04 15.07
C MET A 1 -1.59 -14.26 14.93
N ARG A 2 -1.60 -13.15 14.15
CA ARG A 2 -2.81 -12.33 13.98
C ARG A 2 -3.83 -13.07 13.13
N GLU A 3 -5.08 -13.06 13.56
CA GLU A 3 -6.22 -13.58 12.81
C GLU A 3 -6.95 -12.45 12.08
N PHE A 4 -7.46 -12.76 10.89
CA PHE A 4 -8.16 -11.80 10.04
C PHE A 4 -9.68 -12.04 9.96
N ARG A 5 -10.16 -13.17 10.43
CA ARG A 5 -11.59 -13.53 10.39
C ARG A 5 -12.44 -12.46 11.08
N GLY A 6 -13.41 -11.91 10.35
CA GLY A 6 -14.30 -10.85 10.82
C GLY A 6 -13.65 -9.49 11.04
N LYS A 7 -12.37 -9.32 10.66
CA LYS A 7 -11.66 -8.05 10.74
C LYS A 7 -11.86 -7.24 9.46
N ARG A 8 -12.00 -5.93 9.61
CA ARG A 8 -12.22 -5.00 8.50
C ARG A 8 -10.92 -4.31 8.11
N TYR A 9 -10.53 -4.52 6.86
CA TYR A 9 -9.31 -3.95 6.29
C TYR A 9 -9.62 -3.09 5.08
N TRP A 10 -9.04 -1.89 5.07
CA TRP A 10 -9.05 -1.01 3.91
C TRP A 10 -7.74 -1.17 3.13
N LEU A 11 -7.82 -1.66 1.89
CA LEU A 11 -6.69 -1.82 0.99
C LEU A 11 -6.72 -0.74 -0.08
N VAL A 12 -5.71 0.13 -0.07
CA VAL A 12 -5.59 1.26 -0.98
C VAL A 12 -4.56 0.94 -2.06
N GLY A 13 -5.01 0.85 -3.32
CA GLY A 13 -4.22 0.37 -4.45
C GLY A 13 -4.40 -1.12 -4.70
N ALA A 14 -5.64 -1.62 -4.65
CA ALA A 14 -5.93 -3.06 -4.64
C ALA A 14 -6.77 -3.56 -5.83
N SER A 15 -6.80 -2.82 -6.95
CA SER A 15 -7.51 -3.25 -8.16
C SER A 15 -6.75 -4.25 -9.02
N GLU A 16 -5.43 -4.40 -8.82
CA GLU A 16 -4.55 -5.26 -9.62
C GLU A 16 -3.25 -5.62 -8.87
N GLY A 17 -2.44 -6.50 -9.46
CA GLY A 17 -1.08 -6.79 -9.01
C GLY A 17 -1.00 -7.26 -7.55
N LEU A 18 0.01 -6.77 -6.81
CA LEU A 18 0.22 -7.12 -5.41
C LEU A 18 -1.01 -6.84 -4.53
N GLY A 19 -1.69 -5.70 -4.77
CA GLY A 19 -2.85 -5.30 -3.98
C GLY A 19 -4.02 -6.28 -4.11
N LEU A 20 -4.33 -6.70 -5.34
CA LEU A 20 -5.38 -7.70 -5.58
C LEU A 20 -4.98 -9.08 -5.03
N ALA A 21 -3.74 -9.51 -5.26
CA ALA A 21 -3.26 -10.79 -4.73
C ALA A 21 -3.30 -10.83 -3.19
N LEU A 22 -2.93 -9.74 -2.51
CA LEU A 22 -3.06 -9.64 -1.06
C LEU A 22 -4.53 -9.61 -0.60
N ALA A 23 -5.41 -8.92 -1.34
CA ALA A 23 -6.84 -8.91 -1.05
C ALA A 23 -7.44 -10.32 -1.11
N GLN A 24 -7.06 -11.14 -2.10
CA GLN A 24 -7.48 -12.54 -2.20
C GLN A 24 -7.10 -13.35 -0.97
N LYS A 25 -5.87 -13.20 -0.47
CA LYS A 25 -5.38 -13.93 0.72
C LYS A 25 -6.09 -13.48 1.99
N LEU A 26 -6.30 -12.18 2.17
CA LEU A 26 -7.03 -11.64 3.32
C LEU A 26 -8.52 -12.05 3.30
N ALA A 27 -9.16 -12.02 2.13
CA ALA A 27 -10.55 -12.47 1.97
C ALA A 27 -10.68 -13.97 2.24
N ALA A 28 -9.77 -14.80 1.73
CA ALA A 28 -9.71 -16.24 2.03
C ALA A 28 -9.49 -16.53 3.53
N ALA A 29 -8.79 -15.65 4.25
CA ALA A 29 -8.63 -15.71 5.70
C ALA A 29 -9.85 -15.16 6.48
N GLY A 30 -10.93 -14.76 5.79
CA GLY A 30 -12.18 -14.30 6.37
C GLY A 30 -12.23 -12.83 6.77
N ALA A 31 -11.33 -11.99 6.25
CA ALA A 31 -11.40 -10.54 6.43
C ALA A 31 -12.56 -9.94 5.61
N GLU A 32 -13.17 -8.88 6.13
CA GLU A 32 -14.09 -8.00 5.40
C GLU A 32 -13.25 -6.88 4.77
N LEU A 33 -13.35 -6.68 3.45
CA LEU A 33 -12.45 -5.81 2.73
C LEU A 33 -13.16 -4.58 2.13
N ILE A 34 -12.50 -3.44 2.24
CA ILE A 34 -12.79 -2.26 1.44
C ILE A 34 -11.61 -2.06 0.50
N LEU A 35 -11.85 -2.09 -0.81
CA LEU A 35 -10.82 -1.87 -1.81
C LEU A 35 -10.93 -0.48 -2.41
N SER A 36 -9.82 0.24 -2.51
CA SER A 36 -9.76 1.55 -3.16
C SER A 36 -8.71 1.57 -4.27
N ALA A 37 -9.08 2.15 -5.39
CA ALA A 37 -8.25 2.51 -6.53
C ALA A 37 -9.00 3.54 -7.38
N ARG A 38 -8.33 4.15 -8.37
CA ARG A 38 -8.93 5.16 -9.25
C ARG A 38 -9.95 4.60 -10.24
N GLY A 39 -9.64 3.44 -10.81
CA GLY A 39 -10.46 2.81 -11.86
C GLY A 39 -11.65 2.06 -11.27
N ALA A 40 -12.85 2.64 -11.29
CA ALA A 40 -14.05 2.05 -10.71
C ALA A 40 -14.39 0.67 -11.30
N GLU A 41 -14.30 0.51 -12.61
CA GLU A 41 -14.59 -0.76 -13.27
C GLU A 41 -13.61 -1.88 -12.88
N ALA A 42 -12.30 -1.58 -12.91
CA ALA A 42 -11.27 -2.54 -12.48
C ALA A 42 -11.45 -2.92 -11.00
N LEU A 43 -11.84 -1.95 -10.18
CA LEU A 43 -12.09 -2.17 -8.76
C LEU A 43 -13.31 -3.04 -8.51
N GLN A 44 -14.40 -2.86 -9.27
CA GLN A 44 -15.59 -3.72 -9.21
C GLN A 44 -15.28 -5.17 -9.65
N LYS A 45 -14.49 -5.34 -10.72
CA LYS A 45 -14.03 -6.67 -11.15
C LYS A 45 -13.16 -7.33 -10.06
N ALA A 46 -12.27 -6.57 -9.43
CA ALA A 46 -11.46 -7.06 -8.32
C ALA A 46 -12.34 -7.56 -7.17
N VAL A 47 -13.29 -6.74 -6.71
CA VAL A 47 -14.23 -7.11 -5.63
C VAL A 47 -15.03 -8.37 -5.98
N ALA A 48 -15.55 -8.46 -7.22
CA ALA A 48 -16.33 -9.61 -7.67
C ALA A 48 -15.52 -10.92 -7.72
N SER A 49 -14.18 -10.84 -7.80
CA SER A 49 -13.30 -12.01 -7.81
C SER A 49 -12.92 -12.53 -6.41
N LEU A 50 -13.27 -11.79 -5.34
CA LEU A 50 -12.88 -12.15 -3.99
C LEU A 50 -13.87 -13.10 -3.32
N PRO A 51 -13.39 -14.07 -2.52
CA PRO A 51 -14.27 -14.81 -1.62
C PRO A 51 -14.68 -13.93 -0.43
N GLY A 52 -15.97 -13.99 -0.05
CA GLY A 52 -16.46 -13.32 1.15
C GLY A 52 -16.89 -11.86 0.93
N LYS A 53 -16.83 -11.06 1.99
CA LYS A 53 -17.35 -9.68 1.98
C LYS A 53 -16.28 -8.70 1.50
N ALA A 54 -16.53 -8.06 0.38
CA ALA A 54 -15.70 -6.98 -0.12
C ALA A 54 -16.56 -5.88 -0.77
N VAL A 55 -16.13 -4.63 -0.64
CA VAL A 55 -16.77 -3.48 -1.28
C VAL A 55 -15.75 -2.64 -2.03
N ALA A 56 -16.16 -2.05 -3.14
CA ALA A 56 -15.37 -1.11 -3.92
C ALA A 56 -15.64 0.31 -3.42
N LEU A 57 -14.58 1.05 -3.13
CA LEU A 57 -14.60 2.46 -2.79
C LEU A 57 -13.64 3.22 -3.71
N PRO A 58 -14.08 3.66 -4.90
CA PRO A 58 -13.23 4.38 -5.84
C PRO A 58 -12.65 5.65 -5.20
N MET A 59 -11.32 5.82 -5.32
CA MET A 59 -10.61 6.95 -4.70
C MET A 59 -9.27 7.19 -5.40
N ASP A 60 -8.92 8.46 -5.59
CA ASP A 60 -7.58 8.89 -6.00
C ASP A 60 -6.81 9.43 -4.80
N VAL A 61 -5.75 8.73 -4.38
CA VAL A 61 -4.87 9.16 -3.29
C VAL A 61 -4.08 10.43 -3.63
N GLY A 62 -3.95 10.75 -4.92
CA GLY A 62 -3.33 11.98 -5.41
C GLY A 62 -4.17 13.23 -5.17
N SER A 63 -5.46 13.08 -4.87
CA SER A 63 -6.41 14.16 -4.61
C SER A 63 -6.85 14.15 -3.15
N SER A 64 -6.63 15.27 -2.45
CA SER A 64 -7.10 15.47 -1.06
C SER A 64 -8.63 15.40 -0.97
N ASP A 65 -9.33 15.98 -1.94
CA ASP A 65 -10.80 16.01 -1.97
C ASP A 65 -11.36 14.58 -2.18
N SER A 66 -10.72 13.79 -3.06
CA SER A 66 -11.11 12.40 -3.28
C SER A 66 -10.96 11.56 -2.00
N VAL A 67 -9.87 11.74 -1.27
CA VAL A 67 -9.66 11.06 0.02
C VAL A 67 -10.69 11.54 1.04
N ALA A 68 -10.89 12.85 1.17
CA ALA A 68 -11.87 13.41 2.09
C ALA A 68 -13.31 12.94 1.81
N ALA A 69 -13.69 12.76 0.55
CA ALA A 69 -15.00 12.24 0.15
C ALA A 69 -15.17 10.72 0.42
N ALA A 70 -14.08 9.96 0.38
CA ALA A 70 -14.11 8.52 0.62
C ALA A 70 -14.18 8.17 2.13
N VAL A 71 -13.45 8.90 2.97
CA VAL A 71 -13.30 8.59 4.41
C VAL A 71 -14.63 8.47 5.17
N PRO A 72 -15.64 9.33 4.99
CA PRO A 72 -16.93 9.20 5.65
C PRO A 72 -17.72 7.94 5.30
N GLN A 73 -17.37 7.27 4.20
CA GLN A 73 -18.02 6.04 3.76
C GLN A 73 -17.37 4.78 4.39
N LEU A 74 -16.24 4.95 5.10
CA LEU A 74 -15.55 3.84 5.73
C LEU A 74 -16.26 3.44 7.04
N PRO A 75 -16.49 2.14 7.26
CA PRO A 75 -16.87 1.68 8.59
C PRO A 75 -15.68 1.78 9.56
N GLN A 76 -15.90 1.46 10.81
CA GLN A 76 -14.78 1.28 11.74
C GLN A 76 -13.83 0.21 11.21
N LEU A 77 -12.56 0.55 11.05
CA LEU A 77 -11.51 -0.31 10.51
C LEU A 77 -10.66 -0.95 11.62
N ASP A 78 -10.33 -2.24 11.46
CA ASP A 78 -9.28 -2.90 12.23
C ASP A 78 -7.89 -2.64 11.64
N GLY A 79 -7.81 -2.41 10.32
CA GLY A 79 -6.54 -2.09 9.68
C GLY A 79 -6.66 -1.37 8.35
N VAL A 80 -5.53 -0.78 7.93
CA VAL A 80 -5.34 -0.15 6.62
C VAL A 80 -4.04 -0.67 6.00
N VAL A 81 -4.08 -0.95 4.70
CA VAL A 81 -2.93 -1.37 3.91
C VAL A 81 -2.74 -0.41 2.75
N PHE A 82 -1.65 0.34 2.75
CA PHE A 82 -1.31 1.26 1.68
C PHE A 82 -0.40 0.58 0.66
N LEU A 83 -0.94 0.33 -0.54
CA LEU A 83 -0.24 -0.31 -1.66
C LEU A 83 -0.21 0.57 -2.91
N ALA A 84 -0.95 1.70 -2.89
CA ALA A 84 -1.00 2.59 -4.05
C ALA A 84 0.40 3.11 -4.40
N GLY A 85 0.68 3.17 -5.70
CA GLY A 85 1.92 3.69 -6.19
C GLY A 85 1.91 3.87 -7.70
N VAL A 86 2.74 4.81 -8.15
CA VAL A 86 3.03 5.05 -9.56
C VAL A 86 4.54 5.09 -9.75
N TYR A 87 4.97 4.72 -10.95
CA TYR A 87 6.37 4.73 -11.34
C TYR A 87 6.50 5.21 -12.78
N THR A 88 7.44 6.11 -13.01
CA THR A 88 7.89 6.54 -14.32
C THR A 88 9.40 6.54 -14.31
N PRO A 89 10.07 5.70 -15.14
CA PRO A 89 11.51 5.71 -15.28
C PRO A 89 11.98 7.11 -15.76
N MET A 90 13.03 7.63 -15.14
CA MET A 90 13.52 8.97 -15.44
C MET A 90 14.97 9.11 -15.05
N ARG A 91 15.81 9.59 -15.96
CA ARG A 91 17.19 10.01 -15.68
C ARG A 91 17.25 11.50 -15.40
N ALA A 92 18.31 11.97 -14.73
CA ALA A 92 18.47 13.39 -14.46
C ALA A 92 18.59 14.24 -15.73
N GLN A 93 19.15 13.65 -16.80
CA GLN A 93 19.30 14.31 -18.10
C GLN A 93 17.95 14.51 -18.82
N ASP A 94 16.96 13.65 -18.51
CA ASP A 94 15.65 13.64 -19.14
C ASP A 94 14.57 13.95 -18.08
N TRP A 95 14.77 15.04 -17.32
CA TRP A 95 13.93 15.40 -16.20
C TRP A 95 12.51 15.74 -16.63
N ASP A 96 11.54 14.99 -16.11
CA ASP A 96 10.10 15.21 -16.27
C ASP A 96 9.52 15.63 -14.90
N ALA A 97 9.38 16.94 -14.69
CA ALA A 97 8.88 17.47 -13.41
C ALA A 97 7.46 16.97 -13.07
N PRO A 98 6.47 16.99 -13.99
CA PRO A 98 5.15 16.42 -13.74
C PRO A 98 5.19 14.96 -13.31
N ALA A 99 6.00 14.12 -13.93
CA ALA A 99 6.13 12.72 -13.55
C ALA A 99 6.80 12.54 -12.17
N ALA A 100 7.81 13.35 -11.85
CA ALA A 100 8.46 13.33 -10.53
C ALA A 100 7.48 13.76 -9.42
N GLU A 101 6.74 14.84 -9.65
CA GLU A 101 5.70 15.35 -8.73
C GLU A 101 4.57 14.32 -8.54
N ALA A 102 4.12 13.65 -9.62
CA ALA A 102 3.10 12.61 -9.53
C ALA A 102 3.58 11.43 -8.66
N MET A 103 4.84 11.01 -8.77
CA MET A 103 5.40 9.98 -7.91
C MET A 103 5.45 10.42 -6.43
N ALA A 104 5.88 11.65 -6.15
CA ALA A 104 5.87 12.18 -4.79
C ALA A 104 4.44 12.29 -4.24
N ASN A 105 3.52 12.83 -5.03
CA ASN A 105 2.13 13.04 -4.63
C ASN A 105 1.38 11.73 -4.37
N VAL A 106 1.49 10.74 -5.25
CA VAL A 106 0.77 9.47 -5.10
C VAL A 106 1.43 8.57 -4.05
N ASN A 107 2.76 8.34 -4.16
CA ASN A 107 3.43 7.33 -3.36
C ASN A 107 3.63 7.78 -1.91
N PHE A 108 4.00 9.05 -1.69
CA PHE A 108 4.30 9.58 -0.36
C PHE A 108 3.15 10.43 0.20
N THR A 109 2.78 11.53 -0.46
CA THR A 109 1.73 12.42 0.06
C THR A 109 0.37 11.71 0.14
N GLY A 110 0.06 10.83 -0.83
CA GLY A 110 -1.12 9.98 -0.81
C GLY A 110 -1.13 9.02 0.39
N CYS A 111 0.04 8.46 0.74
CA CYS A 111 0.17 7.65 1.96
C CYS A 111 -0.11 8.49 3.22
N VAL A 112 0.47 9.70 3.31
CA VAL A 112 0.22 10.64 4.42
C VAL A 112 -1.27 10.96 4.55
N ARG A 113 -1.97 11.27 3.44
CA ARG A 113 -3.41 11.55 3.43
C ARG A 113 -4.23 10.38 3.96
N VAL A 114 -3.98 9.19 3.44
CA VAL A 114 -4.71 7.97 3.82
C VAL A 114 -4.49 7.61 5.28
N ILE A 115 -3.24 7.59 5.73
CA ILE A 115 -2.93 7.27 7.13
C ILE A 115 -3.46 8.35 8.06
N GLY A 116 -3.28 9.64 7.72
CA GLY A 116 -3.80 10.77 8.50
C GLY A 116 -5.31 10.75 8.67
N ALA A 117 -6.05 10.22 7.69
CA ALA A 117 -7.50 10.13 7.76
C ALA A 117 -8.01 9.04 8.71
N VAL A 118 -7.26 7.95 8.93
CA VAL A 118 -7.74 6.80 9.74
C VAL A 118 -7.02 6.66 11.08
N LEU A 119 -5.78 7.10 11.18
CA LEU A 119 -4.95 6.94 12.37
C LEU A 119 -5.56 7.61 13.63
N PRO A 120 -6.11 8.84 13.58
CA PRO A 120 -6.72 9.46 14.75
C PRO A 120 -7.81 8.59 15.39
N GLY A 121 -8.65 7.95 14.58
CA GLY A 121 -9.68 7.02 15.06
C GLY A 121 -9.09 5.76 15.68
N MET A 122 -7.99 5.23 15.16
CA MET A 122 -7.27 4.09 15.75
C MET A 122 -6.63 4.48 17.09
N VAL A 123 -6.01 5.68 17.15
CA VAL A 123 -5.40 6.20 18.39
C VAL A 123 -6.46 6.37 19.48
N ALA A 124 -7.60 6.98 19.16
CA ALA A 124 -8.69 7.18 20.11
C ALA A 124 -9.22 5.86 20.69
N ARG A 125 -9.19 4.76 19.91
CA ARG A 125 -9.61 3.43 20.37
C ARG A 125 -8.48 2.64 21.03
N GLY A 126 -7.24 3.10 20.93
CA GLY A 126 -6.06 2.36 21.40
C GLY A 126 -5.81 1.05 20.61
N GLN A 127 -6.38 0.90 19.41
CA GLN A 127 -6.29 -0.34 18.62
C GLN A 127 -6.31 -0.05 17.12
N GLY A 128 -5.43 -0.73 16.37
CA GLY A 128 -5.35 -0.62 14.91
C GLY A 128 -4.18 -1.39 14.30
N HIS A 129 -4.22 -1.54 12.98
CA HIS A 129 -3.14 -2.14 12.20
C HIS A 129 -2.88 -1.31 10.95
N VAL A 130 -1.70 -0.70 10.87
CA VAL A 130 -1.25 0.10 9.74
C VAL A 130 -0.16 -0.66 9.00
N VAL A 131 -0.36 -0.93 7.71
CA VAL A 131 0.62 -1.61 6.86
C VAL A 131 0.97 -0.70 5.69
N ILE A 132 2.24 -0.40 5.53
CA ILE A 132 2.74 0.51 4.50
C ILE A 132 3.66 -0.26 3.56
N THR A 133 3.46 -0.09 2.25
CA THR A 133 4.31 -0.70 1.23
C THR A 133 5.37 0.30 0.77
N GLY A 134 6.60 0.07 1.23
CA GLY A 134 7.81 0.74 0.75
C GLY A 134 8.33 0.15 -0.57
N SER A 135 9.64 0.03 -0.67
CA SER A 135 10.34 -0.65 -1.78
C SER A 135 11.81 -0.84 -1.43
N LEU A 136 12.46 -1.85 -2.00
CA LEU A 136 13.93 -1.94 -1.96
C LEU A 136 14.61 -0.71 -2.58
N SER A 137 13.96 -0.07 -3.56
CA SER A 137 14.42 1.19 -4.18
C SER A 137 14.44 2.38 -3.20
N GLY A 138 13.76 2.31 -2.06
CA GLY A 138 13.77 3.37 -1.05
C GLY A 138 14.99 3.34 -0.13
N PHE A 139 15.81 2.28 -0.15
CA PHE A 139 17.03 2.22 0.68
C PHE A 139 18.17 3.06 0.14
N ARG A 140 18.24 3.25 -1.19
CA ARG A 140 19.28 4.04 -1.86
C ARG A 140 18.76 4.62 -3.16
N GLY A 141 19.34 5.75 -3.59
CA GLY A 141 19.11 6.28 -4.93
C GLY A 141 19.58 5.29 -5.98
N LEU A 142 18.77 5.08 -7.00
CA LEU A 142 19.04 4.19 -8.12
C LEU A 142 18.99 4.97 -9.44
N PRO A 143 19.86 4.67 -10.42
CA PRO A 143 19.77 5.26 -11.75
C PRO A 143 18.39 5.02 -12.37
N GLY A 144 17.83 6.03 -13.01
CA GLY A 144 16.52 5.94 -13.66
C GLY A 144 15.31 5.91 -12.73
N ALA A 145 15.49 5.97 -11.40
CA ALA A 145 14.40 5.87 -10.44
C ALA A 145 14.25 7.09 -9.51
N ILE A 146 14.65 8.28 -9.96
CA ILE A 146 14.83 9.48 -9.13
C ILE A 146 13.59 9.79 -8.27
N GLY A 147 12.46 10.08 -8.89
CA GLY A 147 11.22 10.42 -8.17
C GLY A 147 10.64 9.24 -7.38
N TYR A 148 10.77 8.03 -7.93
CA TYR A 148 10.26 6.81 -7.27
C TYR A 148 11.06 6.48 -6.00
N ALA A 149 12.39 6.41 -6.12
CA ALA A 149 13.25 6.09 -4.98
C ALA A 149 13.08 7.11 -3.84
N ALA A 150 13.06 8.40 -4.17
CA ALA A 150 12.83 9.46 -3.20
C ALA A 150 11.46 9.34 -2.51
N SER A 151 10.38 9.09 -3.28
CA SER A 151 9.03 8.92 -2.72
C SER A 151 8.91 7.68 -1.83
N LYS A 152 9.57 6.57 -2.19
CA LYS A 152 9.57 5.35 -1.39
C LYS A 152 10.45 5.48 -0.14
N ALA A 153 11.57 6.20 -0.21
CA ALA A 153 12.37 6.53 0.98
C ALA A 153 11.53 7.32 2.00
N GLY A 154 10.82 8.36 1.55
CA GLY A 154 9.89 9.12 2.40
C GLY A 154 8.80 8.25 3.03
N THR A 155 8.21 7.35 2.25
CA THR A 155 7.18 6.41 2.74
C THR A 155 7.74 5.45 3.81
N MET A 156 8.99 4.99 3.64
CA MET A 156 9.66 4.11 4.60
C MET A 156 9.96 4.84 5.91
N VAL A 157 10.49 6.07 5.84
CA VAL A 157 10.77 6.90 7.02
C VAL A 157 9.48 7.25 7.76
N LEU A 158 8.39 7.55 7.04
CA LEU A 158 7.06 7.73 7.65
C LEU A 158 6.65 6.50 8.47
N ALA A 159 6.80 5.30 7.90
CA ALA A 159 6.46 4.07 8.61
C ALA A 159 7.34 3.84 9.85
N GLU A 160 8.65 4.14 9.77
CA GLU A 160 9.59 4.03 10.90
C GLU A 160 9.23 5.01 12.02
N SER A 161 8.87 6.25 11.70
CA SER A 161 8.44 7.25 12.68
C SER A 161 7.13 6.85 13.36
N LEU A 162 6.14 6.40 12.59
CA LEU A 162 4.88 5.89 13.14
C LEU A 162 5.11 4.68 14.06
N TYR A 163 6.01 3.77 13.68
CA TYR A 163 6.36 2.62 14.51
C TYR A 163 7.02 3.07 15.81
N ALA A 164 7.97 4.01 15.77
CA ALA A 164 8.66 4.51 16.95
C ALA A 164 7.68 5.11 17.98
N ASP A 165 6.71 5.89 17.49
CA ASP A 165 5.73 6.53 18.37
C ASP A 165 4.68 5.55 18.92
N LEU A 166 4.25 4.58 18.10
CA LEU A 166 3.10 3.73 18.40
C LEU A 166 3.46 2.35 18.97
N ARG A 167 4.73 1.95 18.99
CA ARG A 167 5.18 0.59 19.40
C ARG A 167 4.80 0.18 20.82
N LYS A 168 4.49 1.13 21.70
CA LYS A 168 4.04 0.89 23.08
C LYS A 168 2.52 1.04 23.24
N THR A 169 1.78 1.17 22.15
CA THR A 169 0.32 1.26 22.12
C THR A 169 -0.30 -0.04 21.60
N GLY A 170 -1.63 -0.12 21.55
CA GLY A 170 -2.33 -1.21 20.90
C GLY A 170 -2.39 -1.10 19.36
N ILE A 171 -1.69 -0.11 18.76
CA ILE A 171 -1.64 0.08 17.31
C ILE A 171 -0.37 -0.56 16.76
N ARG A 172 -0.54 -1.47 15.81
CA ARG A 172 0.56 -2.12 15.11
C ARG A 172 0.88 -1.38 13.82
N VAL A 173 2.15 -1.05 13.62
CA VAL A 173 2.67 -0.51 12.35
C VAL A 173 3.60 -1.53 11.73
N GLN A 174 3.42 -1.81 10.43
CA GLN A 174 4.27 -2.72 9.67
C GLN A 174 4.67 -2.11 8.33
N LEU A 175 5.90 -2.39 7.91
CA LEU A 175 6.50 -1.96 6.65
C LEU A 175 6.90 -3.18 5.82
N ALA A 176 6.43 -3.23 4.57
CA ALA A 176 6.84 -4.23 3.59
C ALA A 176 7.61 -3.55 2.45
N ASN A 177 8.85 -3.98 2.20
CA ASN A 177 9.71 -3.44 1.14
C ASN A 177 9.95 -4.50 0.07
N PRO A 178 9.06 -4.62 -0.93
CA PRO A 178 9.27 -5.54 -2.04
C PRO A 178 10.37 -5.06 -2.98
N GLY A 179 11.02 -6.02 -3.65
CA GLY A 179 11.81 -5.79 -4.85
C GLY A 179 10.93 -5.76 -6.10
N PHE A 180 11.39 -6.37 -7.19
CA PHE A 180 10.62 -6.42 -8.42
C PHE A 180 9.47 -7.41 -8.32
N ILE A 181 8.26 -6.93 -8.59
CA ILE A 181 7.06 -7.76 -8.72
C ILE A 181 6.52 -7.58 -10.13
N ARG A 182 6.16 -8.65 -10.82
CA ARG A 182 5.58 -8.63 -12.18
C ARG A 182 4.21 -7.96 -12.17
N THR A 183 4.21 -6.67 -12.41
CA THR A 183 3.03 -5.81 -12.43
C THR A 183 3.12 -4.80 -13.56
N ARG A 184 2.06 -4.05 -13.79
CA ARG A 184 2.05 -2.93 -14.73
C ARG A 184 3.12 -1.86 -14.41
N LEU A 185 3.50 -1.71 -13.13
CA LEU A 185 4.57 -0.80 -12.75
C LEU A 185 5.92 -1.23 -13.35
N THR A 186 6.29 -2.48 -13.15
CA THR A 186 7.58 -3.04 -13.57
C THR A 186 7.65 -3.33 -15.07
N ALA A 187 6.49 -3.45 -15.76
CA ALA A 187 6.43 -3.58 -17.21
C ALA A 187 7.00 -2.36 -17.98
N LYS A 188 7.21 -1.23 -17.28
CA LYS A 188 7.85 -0.03 -17.84
C LYS A 188 9.38 -0.07 -17.86
N ASN A 189 9.98 -1.08 -17.22
CA ASN A 189 11.43 -1.23 -17.20
C ASN A 189 11.93 -1.87 -18.48
N ASP A 190 13.03 -1.36 -19.02
CA ASP A 190 13.75 -1.84 -20.21
C ASP A 190 15.03 -2.60 -19.88
N PHE A 191 15.22 -2.97 -18.60
CA PHE A 191 16.40 -3.67 -18.10
C PHE A 191 16.02 -5.00 -17.43
N ALA A 192 17.01 -5.88 -17.27
CA ALA A 192 16.85 -7.13 -16.56
C ALA A 192 16.49 -6.90 -15.10
N MET A 193 15.42 -7.52 -14.62
CA MET A 193 14.95 -7.45 -13.24
C MET A 193 15.27 -8.77 -12.51
N PRO A 194 16.43 -8.86 -11.85
CA PRO A 194 16.80 -10.08 -11.13
C PRO A 194 15.80 -10.34 -9.99
N PHE A 195 15.53 -11.62 -9.75
CA PHE A 195 14.64 -12.07 -8.67
C PHE A 195 13.21 -11.51 -8.75
N ILE A 196 12.73 -11.17 -9.96
CA ILE A 196 11.34 -10.73 -10.14
C ILE A 196 10.38 -11.80 -9.63
N MET A 197 9.43 -11.39 -8.80
CA MET A 197 8.43 -12.27 -8.20
C MET A 197 7.07 -12.12 -8.87
N GLU A 198 6.29 -13.18 -8.88
CA GLU A 198 4.87 -13.08 -9.22
C GLU A 198 4.09 -12.39 -8.08
N PRO A 199 3.01 -11.66 -8.40
CA PRO A 199 2.21 -10.95 -7.39
C PRO A 199 1.72 -11.85 -6.26
N ASP A 200 1.35 -13.09 -6.57
CA ASP A 200 0.85 -14.05 -5.58
C ASP A 200 1.93 -14.49 -4.59
N ALA A 201 3.15 -14.77 -5.07
CA ALA A 201 4.29 -15.10 -4.21
C ALA A 201 4.68 -13.92 -3.29
N ALA A 202 4.67 -12.71 -3.83
CA ALA A 202 4.93 -11.49 -3.06
C ALA A 202 3.83 -11.24 -2.01
N ALA A 203 2.56 -11.48 -2.37
CA ALA A 203 1.43 -11.40 -1.46
C ALA A 203 1.49 -12.43 -0.33
N ASP A 204 2.01 -13.64 -0.57
CA ASP A 204 2.26 -14.64 0.49
C ASP A 204 3.23 -14.16 1.55
N ILE A 205 4.33 -13.53 1.12
CA ILE A 205 5.32 -12.98 2.06
C ILE A 205 4.67 -11.85 2.87
N MET A 206 3.95 -10.95 2.19
CA MET A 206 3.29 -9.82 2.84
C MET A 206 2.19 -10.28 3.81
N PHE A 207 1.39 -11.27 3.43
CA PHE A 207 0.35 -11.85 4.28
C PHE A 207 0.94 -12.48 5.54
N ARG A 208 1.99 -13.30 5.41
CA ARG A 208 2.71 -13.88 6.57
C ARG A 208 3.34 -12.79 7.44
N HIS A 209 3.87 -11.73 6.84
CA HIS A 209 4.37 -10.59 7.60
C HIS A 209 3.26 -9.92 8.40
N MET A 210 2.09 -9.68 7.82
CA MET A 210 0.94 -9.11 8.50
C MET A 210 0.43 -9.97 9.66
N GLN A 211 0.65 -11.28 9.64
CA GLN A 211 0.34 -12.20 10.75
C GLN A 211 1.38 -12.14 11.86
N SER A 212 2.59 -11.67 11.59
CA SER A 212 3.70 -11.62 12.54
C SER A 212 3.69 -10.34 13.39
N ASP A 213 4.59 -10.31 14.39
CA ASP A 213 4.82 -9.12 15.22
C ASP A 213 6.02 -8.29 14.74
N ARG A 214 6.65 -8.67 13.63
CA ARG A 214 7.79 -7.96 13.07
C ARG A 214 7.36 -6.63 12.46
N PHE A 215 8.14 -5.58 12.69
CA PHE A 215 7.89 -4.27 12.09
C PHE A 215 8.13 -4.28 10.58
N LYS A 216 9.23 -4.88 10.12
CA LYS A 216 9.69 -4.75 8.72
C LYS A 216 9.98 -6.10 8.09
N VAL A 217 9.63 -6.23 6.81
CA VAL A 217 10.08 -7.29 5.91
C VAL A 217 10.59 -6.67 4.60
N SER A 218 11.69 -7.22 4.06
CA SER A 218 12.22 -6.83 2.74
C SER A 218 12.46 -8.10 1.93
N PHE A 219 12.03 -8.16 0.67
CA PHE A 219 12.01 -9.36 -0.15
C PHE A 219 11.99 -9.06 -1.64
#